data_23205e8082dd0624100e5067a060df0f
#
_entry.id   23205e8082dd0624100e5067a060df0f
#
_cell.length_a   1.000
_cell.length_b   1.000
_cell.length_c   1.000
_cell.angle_alpha   90.00
_cell.angle_beta   90.00
_cell.angle_gamma   90.00
#
_symmetry.space_group_name_H-M   'P 1'
#
loop_
_entity.id
_entity.type
_entity.pdbx_description
1 polymer ?
#
loop_
_entity_poly.entity_id
_entity_poly.type
_entity_poly.pdbx_seq_one_letter_code
_entity_poly.pdbx_strand_id
1 'polypeptide(L)'
;MKRWIVSLVLLSPLMLTAAEIKQPDTIELRAAGSLKKAMNEIIESYVQQGGEPVHAQYAPSGLLRKRIEQGERVDLYASANMKHPHALKQANKGGSVVMFARNKLCAMAQPELEVTSSSLLDSMLNNKIKLGTSTPKADPAGDYAWKLFAKAETLVPGAQSRLQSKALQLTGGADSAQAPKGRSPYAWVMENKRADIFLTYCTNAVLAQKELPSLQILAIPESLSVGANYGLMVLDNSQDEAADLAMYILSHDGQTILAKYGFDAPLI
;
A
#
# COMPACT_ATOMS: atom_id res chain seq x y z
N MET A 1 88.15 35.63 2.77
CA MET A 1 86.93 35.44 3.54
C MET A 1 85.74 35.25 2.58
N LYS A 2 85.28 33.99 2.33
CA LYS A 2 84.12 33.65 1.44
C LYS A 2 82.91 33.40 2.30
N ARG A 3 81.88 34.27 2.16
CA ARG A 3 80.59 34.12 2.83
C ARG A 3 79.69 33.22 1.96
N TRP A 4 79.29 32.08 2.51
CA TRP A 4 78.25 31.20 1.91
C TRP A 4 76.88 31.67 2.37
N ILE A 5 76.02 32.00 1.40
CA ILE A 5 74.59 32.30 1.65
C ILE A 5 73.88 30.98 1.51
N VAL A 6 73.30 30.47 2.60
CA VAL A 6 72.41 29.30 2.60
C VAL A 6 70.96 29.79 2.39
N SER A 7 70.44 29.55 1.21
CA SER A 7 69.04 29.82 0.93
C SER A 7 68.18 28.70 1.53
N LEU A 8 67.40 29.05 2.54
CA LEU A 8 66.42 28.16 3.16
C LEU A 8 65.12 28.15 2.30
N VAL A 9 64.90 27.07 1.57
CA VAL A 9 63.64 26.85 0.83
C VAL A 9 62.56 26.30 1.81
N LEU A 10 61.62 27.15 2.17
CA LEU A 10 60.46 26.77 2.94
C LEU A 10 59.48 25.96 2.03
N LEU A 11 59.46 24.63 2.16
CA LEU A 11 58.41 23.80 1.62
C LEU A 11 57.13 23.95 2.48
N SER A 12 56.12 24.65 1.97
CA SER A 12 54.80 24.67 2.56
C SER A 12 54.11 23.32 2.27
N PRO A 13 53.58 22.60 3.28
CA PRO A 13 52.79 21.40 3.04
C PRO A 13 51.47 21.80 2.42
N LEU A 14 51.19 21.33 1.20
CA LEU A 14 49.87 21.37 0.60
C LEU A 14 48.98 20.45 1.45
N MET A 15 48.09 21.02 2.26
CA MET A 15 47.01 20.30 2.91
C MET A 15 46.01 19.88 1.82
N LEU A 16 46.10 18.63 1.35
CA LEU A 16 45.01 18.00 0.61
C LEU A 16 43.88 17.79 1.61
N THR A 17 42.86 18.61 1.54
CA THR A 17 41.59 18.32 2.18
C THR A 17 40.99 17.14 1.42
N ALA A 18 41.08 15.94 2.00
CA ALA A 18 40.28 14.81 1.55
C ALA A 18 38.80 15.23 1.67
N ALA A 19 38.14 15.40 0.54
CA ALA A 19 36.66 15.50 0.54
C ALA A 19 36.17 14.19 1.14
N GLU A 20 35.54 14.29 2.29
CA GLU A 20 34.87 13.18 2.94
C GLU A 20 33.78 12.73 1.96
N ILE A 21 33.95 11.56 1.34
CA ILE A 21 32.93 10.93 0.51
C ILE A 21 31.84 10.54 1.49
N LYS A 22 30.82 11.41 1.66
CA LYS A 22 29.62 11.12 2.42
C LYS A 22 29.01 9.86 1.78
N GLN A 23 29.00 8.74 2.51
CA GLN A 23 28.24 7.58 2.04
C GLN A 23 26.78 8.02 1.89
N PRO A 24 26.11 7.62 0.79
CA PRO A 24 24.71 7.99 0.60
C PRO A 24 23.91 7.52 1.81
N ASP A 25 23.23 8.46 2.45
CA ASP A 25 22.39 8.17 3.60
C ASP A 25 21.16 7.41 3.08
N THR A 26 21.03 6.13 3.45
CA THR A 26 19.90 5.28 3.05
C THR A 26 18.61 5.77 3.69
N ILE A 27 17.59 6.04 2.90
CA ILE A 27 16.26 6.46 3.36
C ILE A 27 15.55 5.29 4.06
N GLU A 28 15.19 5.46 5.31
CA GLU A 28 14.45 4.45 6.09
C GLU A 28 12.93 4.61 5.87
N LEU A 29 12.36 3.78 5.01
CA LEU A 29 10.92 3.75 4.72
C LEU A 29 10.21 2.68 5.57
N ARG A 30 9.10 3.06 6.21
CA ARG A 30 8.15 2.12 6.81
C ARG A 30 6.83 2.22 6.07
N ALA A 31 6.38 1.12 5.47
CA ALA A 31 5.18 1.11 4.65
C ALA A 31 4.23 -0.03 5.00
N ALA A 32 2.94 0.19 4.82
CA ALA A 32 1.93 -0.83 5.01
C ALA A 32 2.18 -2.06 4.12
N GLY A 33 1.90 -3.25 4.62
CA GLY A 33 2.13 -4.50 3.89
C GLY A 33 1.44 -4.58 2.53
N SER A 34 0.27 -3.97 2.39
CA SER A 34 -0.48 -3.88 1.12
C SER A 34 0.23 -3.05 0.04
N LEU A 35 1.16 -2.18 0.42
CA LEU A 35 1.95 -1.35 -0.50
C LEU A 35 3.16 -2.08 -1.08
N LYS A 36 3.56 -3.23 -0.51
CA LYS A 36 4.88 -3.83 -0.75
C LYS A 36 5.26 -3.95 -2.23
N LYS A 37 4.36 -4.47 -3.07
CA LYS A 37 4.69 -4.69 -4.49
C LYS A 37 4.81 -3.38 -5.26
N ALA A 38 3.85 -2.46 -5.07
CA ALA A 38 3.87 -1.16 -5.72
C ALA A 38 5.05 -0.31 -5.23
N MET A 39 5.29 -0.29 -3.93
CA MET A 39 6.34 0.53 -3.33
C MET A 39 7.75 0.04 -3.72
N ASN A 40 7.96 -1.27 -3.85
CA ASN A 40 9.25 -1.78 -4.35
C ASN A 40 9.51 -1.30 -5.79
N GLU A 41 8.52 -1.35 -6.68
CA GLU A 41 8.68 -0.84 -8.05
C GLU A 41 8.89 0.69 -8.07
N ILE A 42 8.22 1.44 -7.19
CA ILE A 42 8.47 2.88 -7.01
C ILE A 42 9.90 3.14 -6.57
N ILE A 43 10.40 2.41 -5.57
CA ILE A 43 11.77 2.55 -5.08
C ILE A 43 12.79 2.22 -6.17
N GLU A 44 12.60 1.12 -6.90
CA GLU A 44 13.46 0.76 -8.02
C GLU A 44 13.52 1.87 -9.08
N SER A 45 12.37 2.42 -9.45
CA SER A 45 12.28 3.51 -10.43
C SER A 45 12.90 4.82 -9.91
N TYR A 46 12.68 5.16 -8.63
CA TYR A 46 13.28 6.33 -7.98
C TYR A 46 14.82 6.27 -7.99
N VAL A 47 15.38 5.13 -7.57
CA VAL A 47 16.85 4.94 -7.54
C VAL A 47 17.44 4.92 -8.96
N GLN A 48 16.76 4.32 -9.94
CA GLN A 48 17.20 4.35 -11.36
C GLN A 48 17.23 5.77 -11.94
N GLN A 49 16.44 6.68 -11.42
CA GLN A 49 16.42 8.10 -11.82
C GLN A 49 17.42 8.97 -11.01
N GLY A 50 18.30 8.34 -10.22
CA GLY A 50 19.34 9.01 -9.46
C GLY A 50 18.96 9.38 -8.03
N GLY A 51 17.83 8.86 -7.52
CA GLY A 51 17.46 9.01 -6.12
C GLY A 51 18.32 8.17 -5.18
N GLU A 52 18.34 8.53 -3.90
CA GLU A 52 19.11 7.85 -2.89
C GLU A 52 18.62 6.42 -2.59
N PRO A 53 19.50 5.53 -2.09
CA PRO A 53 19.10 4.19 -1.68
C PRO A 53 18.00 4.19 -0.62
N VAL A 54 17.05 3.24 -0.71
CA VAL A 54 15.91 3.14 0.21
C VAL A 54 15.90 1.78 0.89
N HIS A 55 15.86 1.77 2.21
CA HIS A 55 15.63 0.56 3.01
C HIS A 55 14.17 0.51 3.46
N ALA A 56 13.37 -0.31 2.81
CA ALA A 56 11.94 -0.42 3.07
C ALA A 56 11.62 -1.63 3.96
N GLN A 57 10.80 -1.40 5.01
CA GLN A 57 10.20 -2.46 5.79
C GLN A 57 8.68 -2.38 5.73
N TYR A 58 8.04 -3.55 5.60
CA TYR A 58 6.60 -3.68 5.41
C TYR A 58 5.97 -4.45 6.57
N ALA A 59 4.96 -3.85 7.20
CA ALA A 59 4.21 -4.45 8.30
C ALA A 59 2.82 -3.80 8.44
N PRO A 60 1.94 -4.29 9.34
CA PRO A 60 0.71 -3.60 9.68
C PRO A 60 0.97 -2.16 10.15
N SER A 61 0.22 -1.18 9.59
CA SER A 61 0.45 0.25 9.85
C SER A 61 0.47 0.62 11.35
N GLY A 62 -0.42 0.01 12.14
CA GLY A 62 -0.46 0.27 13.59
C GLY A 62 0.78 -0.25 14.33
N LEU A 63 1.38 -1.35 13.88
CA LEU A 63 2.64 -1.85 14.42
C LEU A 63 3.80 -0.92 14.08
N LEU A 64 3.89 -0.48 12.82
CA LEU A 64 4.92 0.47 12.38
C LEU A 64 4.81 1.80 13.15
N ARG A 65 3.58 2.32 13.32
CA ARG A 65 3.35 3.51 14.15
C ARG A 65 3.92 3.34 15.57
N LYS A 66 3.62 2.22 16.23
CA LYS A 66 4.12 1.95 17.60
C LYS A 66 5.64 1.94 17.66
N ARG A 67 6.31 1.35 16.67
CA ARG A 67 7.77 1.32 16.57
C ARG A 67 8.35 2.75 16.44
N ILE A 68 7.72 3.59 15.61
CA ILE A 68 8.09 5.02 15.47
C ILE A 68 7.89 5.77 16.79
N GLU A 69 6.76 5.55 17.48
CA GLU A 69 6.48 6.14 18.79
C GLU A 69 7.53 5.73 19.85
N GLN A 70 8.08 4.51 19.74
CA GLN A 70 9.13 3.97 20.60
C GLN A 70 10.54 4.43 20.22
N GLY A 71 10.69 5.29 19.21
CA GLY A 71 11.97 5.90 18.84
C GLY A 71 12.73 5.18 17.72
N GLU A 72 12.11 4.29 16.97
CA GLU A 72 12.73 3.75 15.76
C GLU A 72 13.04 4.88 14.78
N ARG A 73 14.27 4.91 14.23
CA ARG A 73 14.64 5.84 13.18
C ARG A 73 13.90 5.50 11.90
N VAL A 74 13.11 6.43 11.44
CA VAL A 74 12.33 6.32 10.21
C VAL A 74 12.28 7.68 9.55
N ASP A 75 12.53 7.74 8.25
CA ASP A 75 12.50 8.99 7.49
C ASP A 75 11.13 9.21 6.84
N LEU A 76 10.52 8.14 6.31
CA LEU A 76 9.23 8.22 5.62
C LEU A 76 8.29 7.11 6.09
N TYR A 77 7.04 7.47 6.38
CA TYR A 77 5.99 6.55 6.81
C TYR A 77 4.81 6.56 5.84
N ALA A 78 4.49 5.40 5.25
CA ALA A 78 3.38 5.18 4.33
C ALA A 78 2.35 4.21 4.93
N SER A 79 1.21 4.73 5.37
CA SER A 79 0.17 4.00 6.10
C SER A 79 -1.02 3.63 5.23
N ALA A 80 -1.61 2.46 5.45
CA ALA A 80 -2.86 2.02 4.83
C ALA A 80 -4.12 2.75 5.34
N ASN A 81 -3.97 3.77 6.16
CA ASN A 81 -5.04 4.69 6.58
C ASN A 81 -4.46 6.04 7.02
N MET A 82 -5.33 7.05 7.11
CA MET A 82 -4.97 8.38 7.57
C MET A 82 -4.83 8.48 9.10
N LYS A 83 -5.44 7.57 9.87
CA LYS A 83 -5.49 7.64 11.33
C LYS A 83 -4.10 7.57 11.97
N HIS A 84 -3.25 6.64 11.49
CA HIS A 84 -1.94 6.43 12.09
C HIS A 84 -0.95 7.59 11.85
N PRO A 85 -0.78 8.12 10.63
CA PRO A 85 0.08 9.28 10.44
C PRO A 85 -0.48 10.53 11.14
N HIS A 86 -1.81 10.74 11.20
CA HIS A 86 -2.38 11.84 12.00
C HIS A 86 -2.07 11.71 13.50
N ALA A 87 -2.06 10.49 14.05
CA ALA A 87 -1.68 10.28 15.45
C ALA A 87 -0.20 10.62 15.68
N LEU A 88 0.71 10.28 14.76
CA LEU A 88 2.12 10.67 14.82
C LEU A 88 2.28 12.20 14.73
N LYS A 89 1.52 12.86 13.85
CA LYS A 89 1.52 14.33 13.76
C LYS A 89 1.06 14.98 15.07
N GLN A 90 0.01 14.46 15.70
CA GLN A 90 -0.47 14.95 17.00
C GLN A 90 0.56 14.74 18.13
N ALA A 91 1.41 13.72 17.99
CA ALA A 91 2.52 13.43 18.89
C ALA A 91 3.81 14.20 18.54
N ASN A 92 3.76 15.16 17.61
CA ASN A 92 4.90 15.93 17.10
C ASN A 92 6.07 15.01 16.63
N LYS A 93 5.75 13.98 15.84
CA LYS A 93 6.73 13.04 15.30
C LYS A 93 7.05 13.27 13.81
N GLY A 94 6.47 14.31 13.19
CA GLY A 94 6.71 14.61 11.78
C GLY A 94 5.80 15.69 11.23
N GLY A 95 5.98 15.98 9.95
CA GLY A 95 5.38 17.08 9.23
C GLY A 95 3.92 16.87 8.81
N SER A 96 3.60 17.34 7.62
CA SER A 96 2.25 17.21 7.06
C SER A 96 1.91 15.77 6.70
N VAL A 97 0.64 15.41 6.93
CA VAL A 97 0.10 14.13 6.46
C VAL A 97 -0.58 14.36 5.12
N VAL A 98 -0.15 13.64 4.09
CA VAL A 98 -0.68 13.74 2.73
C VAL A 98 -1.38 12.43 2.36
N MET A 99 -2.60 12.51 1.83
CA MET A 99 -3.24 11.36 1.21
C MET A 99 -2.58 11.12 -0.16
N PHE A 100 -1.93 9.97 -0.35
CA PHE A 100 -1.16 9.68 -1.56
C PHE A 100 -1.76 8.58 -2.43
N ALA A 101 -2.66 7.78 -1.89
CA ALA A 101 -3.33 6.70 -2.60
C ALA A 101 -4.66 6.35 -1.95
N ARG A 102 -5.54 5.73 -2.72
CA ARG A 102 -6.78 5.12 -2.22
C ARG A 102 -6.80 3.65 -2.63
N ASN A 103 -7.25 2.80 -1.72
CA ASN A 103 -7.49 1.41 -2.03
C ASN A 103 -8.95 1.11 -1.71
N LYS A 104 -9.72 0.76 -2.72
CA LYS A 104 -11.16 0.44 -2.60
C LYS A 104 -11.42 -1.04 -2.79
N LEU A 105 -12.61 -1.49 -2.44
CA LEU A 105 -13.06 -2.81 -2.82
C LEU A 105 -13.37 -2.88 -4.32
N CYS A 106 -13.06 -4.04 -4.89
CA CYS A 106 -13.56 -4.52 -6.17
C CYS A 106 -14.28 -5.86 -5.95
N ALA A 107 -15.13 -6.22 -6.89
CA ALA A 107 -15.64 -7.58 -6.98
C ALA A 107 -14.85 -8.33 -8.05
N MET A 108 -14.31 -9.50 -7.71
CA MET A 108 -13.87 -10.48 -8.70
C MET A 108 -15.06 -11.39 -9.00
N ALA A 109 -15.26 -11.74 -10.27
CA ALA A 109 -16.30 -12.67 -10.67
C ALA A 109 -15.76 -13.76 -11.59
N GLN A 110 -16.43 -14.92 -11.55
CA GLN A 110 -16.15 -16.01 -12.49
C GLN A 110 -16.44 -15.55 -13.93
N PRO A 111 -15.67 -16.01 -14.92
CA PRO A 111 -15.82 -15.56 -16.31
C PRO A 111 -17.19 -15.88 -16.92
N GLU A 112 -17.82 -16.96 -16.48
CA GLU A 112 -19.13 -17.39 -16.95
C GLU A 112 -20.31 -16.63 -16.31
N LEU A 113 -20.05 -15.79 -15.30
CA LEU A 113 -21.12 -15.05 -14.61
C LEU A 113 -21.42 -13.74 -15.35
N GLU A 114 -22.66 -13.60 -15.82
CA GLU A 114 -23.15 -12.36 -16.40
C GLU A 114 -23.46 -11.34 -15.30
N VAL A 115 -22.46 -10.53 -14.94
CA VAL A 115 -22.55 -9.51 -13.91
C VAL A 115 -21.85 -8.24 -14.34
N THR A 116 -22.44 -7.11 -14.02
CA THR A 116 -21.90 -5.77 -14.26
C THR A 116 -21.85 -4.99 -12.94
N SER A 117 -21.17 -3.85 -12.93
CA SER A 117 -21.18 -2.95 -11.77
C SER A 117 -22.61 -2.58 -11.34
N SER A 118 -23.51 -2.31 -12.28
CA SER A 118 -24.90 -1.94 -11.99
C SER A 118 -25.75 -3.09 -11.46
N SER A 119 -25.51 -4.33 -11.88
CA SER A 119 -26.25 -5.52 -11.41
C SER A 119 -25.56 -6.23 -10.22
N LEU A 120 -24.45 -5.70 -9.72
CA LEU A 120 -23.62 -6.37 -8.72
C LEU A 120 -24.36 -6.62 -7.41
N LEU A 121 -25.16 -5.65 -6.92
CA LEU A 121 -25.91 -5.82 -5.67
C LEU A 121 -26.95 -6.94 -5.79
N ASP A 122 -27.71 -6.95 -6.87
CA ASP A 122 -28.73 -7.99 -7.12
C ASP A 122 -28.08 -9.36 -7.25
N SER A 123 -26.95 -9.44 -7.94
CA SER A 123 -26.16 -10.67 -8.05
C SER A 123 -25.66 -11.17 -6.69
N MET A 124 -25.12 -10.27 -5.85
CA MET A 124 -24.70 -10.63 -4.49
C MET A 124 -25.87 -11.09 -3.61
N LEU A 125 -27.05 -10.52 -3.78
CA LEU A 125 -28.27 -10.89 -3.05
C LEU A 125 -28.91 -12.19 -3.56
N ASN A 126 -28.58 -12.65 -4.76
CA ASN A 126 -29.11 -13.89 -5.31
C ASN A 126 -28.55 -15.11 -4.57
N ASN A 127 -29.43 -15.92 -3.99
CA ASN A 127 -29.07 -17.10 -3.18
C ASN A 127 -28.31 -18.19 -3.96
N LYS A 128 -28.40 -18.21 -5.29
CA LYS A 128 -27.68 -19.15 -6.15
C LYS A 128 -26.21 -18.78 -6.35
N ILE A 129 -25.83 -17.54 -6.07
CA ILE A 129 -24.49 -17.01 -6.24
C ILE A 129 -23.70 -17.17 -4.93
N LYS A 130 -22.56 -17.83 -4.97
CA LYS A 130 -21.63 -17.93 -3.84
C LYS A 130 -20.86 -16.63 -3.69
N LEU A 131 -21.12 -15.88 -2.62
CA LEU A 131 -20.46 -14.65 -2.30
C LEU A 131 -19.27 -14.93 -1.35
N GLY A 132 -18.04 -14.70 -1.82
CA GLY A 132 -16.81 -14.81 -1.03
C GLY A 132 -16.36 -13.47 -0.47
N THR A 133 -15.75 -13.50 0.70
CA THR A 133 -15.09 -12.36 1.35
C THR A 133 -13.85 -12.81 2.10
N SER A 134 -12.98 -11.86 2.46
CA SER A 134 -12.03 -12.07 3.55
C SER A 134 -12.76 -12.09 4.91
N THR A 135 -12.08 -12.62 5.93
CA THR A 135 -12.63 -12.75 7.29
C THR A 135 -12.58 -11.42 8.03
N PRO A 136 -13.72 -10.83 8.44
CA PRO A 136 -13.75 -9.59 9.21
C PRO A 136 -12.93 -9.70 10.51
N LYS A 137 -12.38 -8.57 10.95
CA LYS A 137 -11.47 -8.43 12.12
C LYS A 137 -10.10 -9.08 11.95
N ALA A 138 -9.99 -10.14 11.15
CA ALA A 138 -8.72 -10.79 10.83
C ALA A 138 -8.06 -10.19 9.59
N ASP A 139 -8.85 -9.81 8.59
CA ASP A 139 -8.39 -9.20 7.34
C ASP A 139 -9.16 -7.89 7.08
N PRO A 140 -8.48 -6.75 6.88
CA PRO A 140 -9.13 -5.48 6.60
C PRO A 140 -10.08 -5.49 5.39
N ALA A 141 -9.82 -6.28 4.35
CA ALA A 141 -10.74 -6.40 3.20
C ALA A 141 -12.08 -6.99 3.64
N GLY A 142 -12.10 -7.89 4.64
CA GLY A 142 -13.31 -8.40 5.27
C GLY A 142 -14.09 -7.30 6.01
N ASP A 143 -13.39 -6.46 6.77
CA ASP A 143 -14.03 -5.31 7.46
C ASP A 143 -14.67 -4.34 6.46
N TYR A 144 -14.01 -4.09 5.31
CA TYR A 144 -14.56 -3.25 4.25
C TYR A 144 -15.74 -3.91 3.53
N ALA A 145 -15.75 -5.24 3.33
CA ALA A 145 -16.90 -5.95 2.81
C ALA A 145 -18.13 -5.78 3.74
N TRP A 146 -17.95 -5.87 5.06
CA TRP A 146 -19.01 -5.61 6.03
C TRP A 146 -19.51 -4.15 5.99
N LYS A 147 -18.64 -3.18 5.77
CA LYS A 147 -19.06 -1.77 5.55
C LYS A 147 -19.84 -1.61 4.26
N LEU A 148 -19.47 -2.32 3.19
CA LEU A 148 -20.25 -2.34 1.95
C LEU A 148 -21.65 -2.93 2.20
N PHE A 149 -21.76 -4.02 2.96
CA PHE A 149 -23.05 -4.62 3.32
C PHE A 149 -23.94 -3.66 4.14
N ALA A 150 -23.33 -2.87 5.04
CA ALA A 150 -24.05 -1.82 5.76
C ALA A 150 -24.55 -0.71 4.83
N LYS A 151 -23.77 -0.34 3.79
CA LYS A 151 -24.28 0.58 2.75
C LYS A 151 -25.38 -0.04 1.91
N ALA A 152 -25.31 -1.33 1.60
CA ALA A 152 -26.36 -2.02 0.85
C ALA A 152 -27.72 -1.97 1.57
N GLU A 153 -27.74 -1.95 2.91
CA GLU A 153 -28.95 -1.79 3.72
C GLU A 153 -29.72 -0.50 3.40
N THR A 154 -28.99 0.60 3.08
CA THR A 154 -29.62 1.87 2.72
C THR A 154 -30.28 1.86 1.34
N LEU A 155 -29.93 0.91 0.49
CA LEU A 155 -30.48 0.74 -0.86
C LEU A 155 -31.59 -0.31 -0.90
N VAL A 156 -31.40 -1.41 -0.18
CA VAL A 156 -32.31 -2.54 -0.15
C VAL A 156 -32.51 -2.98 1.32
N PRO A 157 -33.67 -2.75 1.93
CA PRO A 157 -33.93 -3.19 3.30
C PRO A 157 -33.68 -4.69 3.51
N GLY A 158 -32.97 -5.04 4.56
CA GLY A 158 -32.57 -6.41 4.88
C GLY A 158 -31.34 -6.92 4.10
N ALA A 159 -30.75 -6.11 3.24
CA ALA A 159 -29.58 -6.51 2.45
C ALA A 159 -28.36 -6.82 3.34
N GLN A 160 -28.10 -6.01 4.36
CA GLN A 160 -26.95 -6.23 5.26
C GLN A 160 -27.01 -7.63 5.89
N SER A 161 -28.11 -7.96 6.52
CA SER A 161 -28.29 -9.25 7.18
C SER A 161 -28.18 -10.42 6.20
N ARG A 162 -28.80 -10.31 5.03
CA ARG A 162 -28.74 -11.34 3.97
C ARG A 162 -27.35 -11.55 3.45
N LEU A 163 -26.59 -10.49 3.18
CA LEU A 163 -25.22 -10.57 2.67
C LEU A 163 -24.26 -11.11 3.73
N GLN A 164 -24.39 -10.67 5.00
CA GLN A 164 -23.55 -11.18 6.09
C GLN A 164 -23.79 -12.68 6.34
N SER A 165 -25.04 -13.14 6.31
CA SER A 165 -25.37 -14.55 6.58
C SER A 165 -24.92 -15.50 5.47
N LYS A 166 -24.88 -15.04 4.20
CA LYS A 166 -24.47 -15.89 3.08
C LYS A 166 -22.98 -15.78 2.73
N ALA A 167 -22.28 -14.74 3.21
CA ALA A 167 -20.88 -14.48 2.85
C ALA A 167 -19.95 -15.60 3.36
N LEU A 168 -19.24 -16.22 2.44
CA LEU A 168 -18.23 -17.24 2.70
C LEU A 168 -16.91 -16.54 3.04
N GLN A 169 -16.43 -16.67 4.26
CA GLN A 169 -15.17 -16.07 4.74
C GLN A 169 -14.01 -16.97 4.35
N LEU A 170 -13.45 -16.79 3.15
CA LEU A 170 -12.56 -17.75 2.50
C LEU A 170 -11.07 -17.43 2.64
N THR A 171 -10.71 -16.20 3.04
CA THR A 171 -9.31 -15.76 3.18
C THR A 171 -9.10 -14.96 4.47
N GLY A 172 -7.86 -14.88 4.92
CA GLY A 172 -7.43 -13.99 6.01
C GLY A 172 -7.80 -14.43 7.43
N GLY A 173 -8.61 -15.47 7.60
CA GLY A 173 -8.94 -16.04 8.90
C GLY A 173 -7.99 -17.15 9.32
N ALA A 174 -7.99 -17.48 10.61
CA ALA A 174 -7.16 -18.58 11.15
C ALA A 174 -7.48 -19.94 10.50
N ASP A 175 -8.76 -20.16 10.20
CA ASP A 175 -9.27 -21.40 9.59
C ASP A 175 -9.39 -21.30 8.07
N SER A 176 -8.93 -20.21 7.45
CA SER A 176 -8.94 -20.05 6.00
C SER A 176 -7.99 -21.05 5.35
N ALA A 177 -8.46 -21.72 4.30
CA ALA A 177 -7.62 -22.63 3.53
C ALA A 177 -6.43 -21.88 2.91
N GLN A 178 -5.23 -22.43 3.09
CA GLN A 178 -4.00 -21.81 2.63
C GLN A 178 -3.77 -22.12 1.15
N ALA A 179 -3.51 -21.06 0.37
CA ALA A 179 -3.03 -21.22 -0.99
C ALA A 179 -1.60 -21.83 -0.99
N PRO A 180 -1.20 -22.55 -2.05
CA PRO A 180 0.18 -22.98 -2.22
C PRO A 180 1.17 -21.81 -2.12
N LYS A 181 2.38 -22.07 -1.65
CA LYS A 181 3.41 -21.04 -1.48
C LYS A 181 3.64 -20.27 -2.80
N GLY A 182 3.61 -18.96 -2.72
CA GLY A 182 3.82 -18.06 -3.86
C GLY A 182 2.56 -17.75 -4.68
N ARG A 183 1.43 -18.44 -4.43
CA ARG A 183 0.15 -18.15 -5.09
C ARG A 183 -0.63 -17.07 -4.37
N SER A 184 -1.41 -16.31 -5.12
CA SER A 184 -2.43 -15.42 -4.55
C SER A 184 -3.55 -16.25 -3.90
N PRO A 185 -3.89 -16.04 -2.61
CA PRO A 185 -5.00 -16.75 -1.99
C PRO A 185 -6.33 -16.46 -2.67
N TYR A 186 -6.48 -15.28 -3.24
CA TYR A 186 -7.69 -14.85 -3.96
C TYR A 186 -7.82 -15.56 -5.31
N ALA A 187 -6.74 -15.62 -6.10
CA ALA A 187 -6.71 -16.39 -7.34
C ALA A 187 -7.01 -17.86 -7.10
N TRP A 188 -6.38 -18.44 -6.06
CA TRP A 188 -6.57 -19.85 -5.71
C TRP A 188 -8.02 -20.17 -5.29
N VAL A 189 -8.65 -19.31 -4.52
CA VAL A 189 -10.07 -19.45 -4.13
C VAL A 189 -10.99 -19.43 -5.35
N MET A 190 -10.75 -18.50 -6.29
CA MET A 190 -11.55 -18.35 -7.50
C MET A 190 -11.30 -19.50 -8.49
N GLU A 191 -10.06 -19.93 -8.69
CA GLU A 191 -9.69 -21.08 -9.53
C GLU A 191 -10.38 -22.37 -9.07
N ASN A 192 -10.48 -22.56 -7.75
CA ASN A 192 -11.18 -23.70 -7.15
C ASN A 192 -12.71 -23.51 -7.05
N LYS A 193 -13.27 -22.50 -7.70
CA LYS A 193 -14.72 -22.20 -7.76
C LYS A 193 -15.41 -22.19 -6.38
N ARG A 194 -14.67 -21.73 -5.36
CA ARG A 194 -15.20 -21.61 -3.99
C ARG A 194 -16.12 -20.40 -3.84
N ALA A 195 -16.00 -19.42 -4.72
CA ALA A 195 -16.91 -18.28 -4.86
C ALA A 195 -17.20 -17.99 -6.32
N ASP A 196 -18.39 -17.48 -6.60
CA ASP A 196 -18.79 -16.96 -7.91
C ASP A 196 -18.48 -15.47 -8.00
N ILE A 197 -18.68 -14.73 -6.90
CA ILE A 197 -18.25 -13.35 -6.69
C ILE A 197 -17.42 -13.29 -5.42
N PHE A 198 -16.27 -12.59 -5.46
CA PHE A 198 -15.41 -12.38 -4.28
C PHE A 198 -15.12 -10.90 -4.08
N LEU A 199 -15.44 -10.36 -2.91
CA LEU A 199 -15.13 -8.98 -2.54
C LEU A 199 -13.76 -8.90 -1.88
N THR A 200 -12.85 -8.12 -2.47
CA THR A 200 -11.52 -7.85 -1.92
C THR A 200 -11.05 -6.45 -2.34
N TYR A 201 -9.89 -6.03 -1.85
CA TYR A 201 -9.27 -4.81 -2.37
C TYR A 201 -8.96 -4.93 -3.87
N CYS A 202 -9.13 -3.83 -4.62
CA CYS A 202 -8.79 -3.80 -6.05
C CYS A 202 -7.34 -4.20 -6.31
N THR A 203 -6.42 -3.85 -5.42
CA THR A 203 -5.02 -4.30 -5.48
C THR A 203 -4.88 -5.83 -5.45
N ASN A 204 -5.66 -6.51 -4.63
CA ASN A 204 -5.68 -7.98 -4.58
C ASN A 204 -6.34 -8.59 -5.82
N ALA A 205 -7.42 -7.96 -6.31
CA ALA A 205 -8.12 -8.39 -7.52
C ALA A 205 -7.21 -8.31 -8.75
N VAL A 206 -6.48 -7.21 -8.92
CA VAL A 206 -5.49 -7.04 -9.99
C VAL A 206 -4.39 -8.11 -9.93
N LEU A 207 -3.87 -8.40 -8.73
CA LEU A 207 -2.86 -9.43 -8.56
C LEU A 207 -3.40 -10.84 -8.82
N ALA A 208 -4.64 -11.10 -8.42
CA ALA A 208 -5.31 -12.39 -8.70
C ALA A 208 -5.56 -12.57 -10.19
N GLN A 209 -5.99 -11.52 -10.92
CA GLN A 209 -6.21 -11.57 -12.36
C GLN A 209 -4.90 -11.79 -13.14
N LYS A 210 -3.73 -11.30 -12.65
CA LYS A 210 -2.43 -11.61 -13.26
C LYS A 210 -2.12 -13.12 -13.23
N GLU A 211 -2.59 -13.85 -12.19
CA GLU A 211 -2.43 -15.31 -12.10
C GLU A 211 -3.54 -16.08 -12.83
N LEU A 212 -4.74 -15.54 -12.84
CA LEU A 212 -5.94 -16.12 -13.46
C LEU A 212 -6.60 -15.08 -14.38
N PRO A 213 -6.09 -14.89 -15.62
CA PRO A 213 -6.52 -13.82 -16.53
C PRO A 213 -8.00 -13.86 -16.94
N SER A 214 -8.66 -15.01 -16.79
CA SER A 214 -10.08 -15.18 -17.10
C SER A 214 -11.02 -14.49 -16.10
N LEU A 215 -10.54 -14.14 -14.89
CA LEU A 215 -11.36 -13.47 -13.90
C LEU A 215 -11.84 -12.10 -14.38
N GLN A 216 -13.09 -11.79 -14.13
CA GLN A 216 -13.63 -10.44 -14.28
C GLN A 216 -13.30 -9.61 -13.03
N ILE A 217 -12.89 -8.35 -13.21
CA ILE A 217 -12.79 -7.37 -12.12
C ILE A 217 -13.85 -6.30 -12.36
N LEU A 218 -14.74 -6.14 -11.38
CA LEU A 218 -15.86 -5.21 -11.45
C LEU A 218 -15.67 -4.10 -10.43
N ALA A 219 -15.84 -2.87 -10.88
CA ALA A 219 -15.91 -1.72 -9.98
C ALA A 219 -17.17 -1.82 -9.11
N ILE A 220 -17.02 -1.55 -7.83
CA ILE A 220 -18.17 -1.40 -6.92
C ILE A 220 -18.89 -0.09 -7.27
N PRO A 221 -20.23 -0.07 -7.43
CA PRO A 221 -20.98 1.16 -7.66
C PRO A 221 -20.70 2.20 -6.56
N GLU A 222 -20.70 3.49 -6.91
CA GLU A 222 -20.37 4.56 -5.96
C GLU A 222 -21.25 4.53 -4.71
N SER A 223 -22.55 4.20 -4.85
CA SER A 223 -23.47 4.06 -3.72
C SER A 223 -23.07 2.99 -2.70
N LEU A 224 -22.29 2.00 -3.13
CA LEU A 224 -21.76 0.91 -2.29
C LEU A 224 -20.27 1.05 -2.02
N SER A 225 -19.57 1.95 -2.72
CA SER A 225 -18.12 2.06 -2.68
C SER A 225 -17.62 2.35 -1.27
N VAL A 226 -16.65 1.57 -0.84
CA VAL A 226 -15.93 1.72 0.42
C VAL A 226 -14.44 1.53 0.14
N GLY A 227 -13.61 2.29 0.86
CA GLY A 227 -12.18 2.21 0.65
C GLY A 227 -11.37 2.86 1.75
N ALA A 228 -10.07 2.63 1.73
CA ALA A 228 -9.09 3.21 2.63
C ALA A 228 -8.31 4.33 1.92
N ASN A 229 -8.22 5.49 2.55
CA ASN A 229 -7.31 6.55 2.17
C ASN A 229 -5.95 6.27 2.83
N TYR A 230 -4.90 6.22 2.04
CA TYR A 230 -3.54 5.96 2.49
C TYR A 230 -2.82 7.27 2.76
N GLY A 231 -2.17 7.36 3.91
CA GLY A 231 -1.46 8.55 4.35
C GLY A 231 0.05 8.39 4.30
N LEU A 232 0.72 9.41 3.76
CA LEU A 232 2.17 9.57 3.69
C LEU A 232 2.62 10.69 4.62
N MET A 233 3.76 10.51 5.30
CA MET A 233 4.30 11.49 6.22
C MET A 233 5.83 11.39 6.27
N VAL A 234 6.51 12.51 6.10
CA VAL A 234 7.93 12.67 6.41
C VAL A 234 8.06 12.89 7.92
N LEU A 235 8.93 12.12 8.58
CA LEU A 235 9.13 12.15 10.02
C LEU A 235 10.09 13.27 10.42
N ASP A 236 10.07 13.67 11.70
CA ASP A 236 11.05 14.61 12.25
C ASP A 236 12.46 13.94 12.28
N ASN A 237 13.49 14.76 12.10
CA ASN A 237 14.88 14.32 12.01
C ASN A 237 15.14 13.33 10.85
N SER A 238 14.29 13.31 9.83
CA SER A 238 14.59 12.63 8.56
C SER A 238 15.69 13.35 7.81
N GLN A 239 16.37 12.63 6.91
CA GLN A 239 17.25 13.26 5.94
C GLN A 239 16.41 14.01 4.88
N ASP A 240 17.00 15.04 4.27
CA ASP A 240 16.31 15.90 3.29
C ASP A 240 15.80 15.10 2.09
N GLU A 241 16.53 14.08 1.67
CA GLU A 241 16.21 13.19 0.54
C GLU A 241 14.94 12.36 0.76
N ALA A 242 14.45 12.24 2.00
CA ALA A 242 13.16 11.61 2.29
C ALA A 242 11.99 12.39 1.71
N ALA A 243 12.12 13.72 1.62
CA ALA A 243 11.14 14.56 0.96
C ALA A 243 11.12 14.32 -0.56
N ASP A 244 12.27 14.10 -1.19
CA ASP A 244 12.37 13.78 -2.61
C ASP A 244 11.68 12.46 -2.94
N LEU A 245 11.88 11.42 -2.12
CA LEU A 245 11.14 10.17 -2.26
C LEU A 245 9.63 10.37 -2.06
N ALA A 246 9.22 11.17 -1.08
CA ALA A 246 7.80 11.49 -0.87
C ALA A 246 7.19 12.20 -2.08
N MET A 247 7.90 13.17 -2.66
CA MET A 247 7.47 13.86 -3.89
C MET A 247 7.45 12.93 -5.09
N TYR A 248 8.41 12.00 -5.20
CA TYR A 248 8.41 10.99 -6.26
C TYR A 248 7.18 10.06 -6.16
N ILE A 249 6.83 9.59 -4.96
CA ILE A 249 5.61 8.80 -4.74
C ILE A 249 4.36 9.56 -5.20
N LEU A 250 4.32 10.88 -5.00
CA LEU A 250 3.22 11.77 -5.41
C LEU A 250 3.25 12.16 -6.89
N SER A 251 4.38 11.97 -7.58
CA SER A 251 4.56 12.34 -8.98
C SER A 251 3.70 11.49 -9.92
N HIS A 252 3.62 11.92 -11.19
CA HIS A 252 2.95 11.16 -12.25
C HIS A 252 3.48 9.71 -12.35
N ASP A 253 4.80 9.52 -12.28
CA ASP A 253 5.43 8.21 -12.39
C ASP A 253 5.06 7.32 -11.18
N GLY A 254 5.18 7.86 -9.97
CA GLY A 254 4.78 7.16 -8.75
C GLY A 254 3.30 6.77 -8.75
N GLN A 255 2.43 7.69 -9.17
CA GLN A 255 0.98 7.43 -9.27
C GLN A 255 0.64 6.43 -10.38
N THR A 256 1.36 6.45 -11.50
CA THR A 256 1.20 5.45 -12.58
C THR A 256 1.57 4.05 -12.09
N ILE A 257 2.66 3.92 -11.32
CA ILE A 257 3.03 2.65 -10.70
C ILE A 257 1.95 2.21 -9.70
N LEU A 258 1.47 3.09 -8.83
CA LEU A 258 0.38 2.74 -7.89
C LEU A 258 -0.87 2.25 -8.63
N ALA A 259 -1.29 2.93 -9.70
CA ALA A 259 -2.44 2.55 -10.51
C ALA A 259 -2.28 1.16 -11.15
N LYS A 260 -1.08 0.82 -11.63
CA LYS A 260 -0.74 -0.52 -12.17
C LYS A 260 -1.01 -1.66 -11.16
N TYR A 261 -0.95 -1.35 -9.87
CA TYR A 261 -1.26 -2.27 -8.77
C TYR A 261 -2.67 -2.13 -8.21
N GLY A 262 -3.53 -1.33 -8.85
CA GLY A 262 -4.96 -1.19 -8.49
C GLY A 262 -5.24 -0.17 -7.39
N PHE A 263 -4.29 0.70 -7.08
CA PHE A 263 -4.55 1.87 -6.25
C PHE A 263 -5.16 2.99 -7.11
N ASP A 264 -6.10 3.75 -6.53
CA ASP A 264 -6.58 4.99 -7.13
C ASP A 264 -5.71 6.16 -6.66
N ALA A 265 -5.52 7.14 -7.55
CA ALA A 265 -4.94 8.43 -7.20
C ALA A 265 -5.81 9.16 -6.17
N PRO A 266 -5.23 10.04 -5.34
CA PRO A 266 -6.01 10.97 -4.53
C PRO A 266 -6.93 11.79 -5.46
N LEU A 267 -8.21 11.93 -5.08
CA LEU A 267 -9.07 12.93 -5.72
C LEU A 267 -8.59 14.30 -5.24
N ILE A 268 -8.12 15.11 -6.18
CA ILE A 268 -7.79 16.52 -5.95
C ILE A 268 -9.06 17.32 -6.09
#